data_e205880653dd150661ec8b7207003674
#
_entry.id   e205880653dd150661ec8b7207003674
#
_cell.length_a   1.000
_cell.length_b   1.000
_cell.length_c   1.000
_cell.angle_alpha   90.00
_cell.angle_beta   90.00
_cell.angle_gamma   90.00
#
_symmetry.space_group_name_H-M   'P 1'
#
loop_
_entity.id
_entity.type
_entity.pdbx_description
1 polymer ?
#
loop_
_entity_poly.entity_id
_entity_poly.type
_entity_poly.pdbx_seq_one_letter_code
_entity_poly.pdbx_strand_id
1 'polypeptide(L)'
;MASVYDRTDIYDLFDSPKKDAQTLSHWQTVFDGRPIRSALDVSIGTGSLTLPLGQLGVSLYGSDLSSSMLARCRKKADERGIAIDLRQSDFRDLTSHFDRSFDCVMSTGNSLAYVTNNEITGVLEQMDALVEPGGCLYFDLRNWDRIVGQKKRFYCYNPAFLPNGDRVNLMQVWDHLSDGSIVFNLVYTFERDNKIFQKERFEEHYHPVPQKLLLDKLTQLGYQDIQVKAFPVQFGAFDIENTEWYCVLAHKAK
;
A
#
# COMPACT_ATOMS: atom_id res chain seq x y z
N MET A 1 -19.71 -8.05 7.27
CA MET A 1 -18.63 -8.50 8.19
C MET A 1 -17.84 -7.26 8.60
N ALA A 2 -17.19 -7.24 9.78
CA ALA A 2 -16.29 -6.13 10.11
C ALA A 2 -15.07 -6.19 9.16
N SER A 3 -14.60 -5.03 8.69
CA SER A 3 -13.36 -4.96 7.91
C SER A 3 -12.14 -5.11 8.84
N VAL A 4 -11.04 -5.64 8.31
CA VAL A 4 -9.77 -5.67 9.04
C VAL A 4 -9.28 -4.25 9.37
N TYR A 5 -9.73 -3.24 8.62
CA TYR A 5 -9.40 -1.82 8.83
C TYR A 5 -10.06 -1.21 10.07
N ASP A 6 -11.10 -1.85 10.62
CA ASP A 6 -11.68 -1.49 11.91
C ASP A 6 -10.91 -2.08 13.10
N ARG A 7 -10.00 -3.04 12.83
CA ARG A 7 -9.20 -3.77 13.81
C ARG A 7 -7.71 -3.50 13.59
N THR A 8 -7.31 -2.24 13.80
CA THR A 8 -5.92 -1.79 13.62
C THR A 8 -4.93 -2.54 14.51
N ASP A 9 -5.39 -3.09 15.64
CA ASP A 9 -4.62 -3.96 16.51
C ASP A 9 -4.22 -5.27 15.82
N ILE A 10 -5.12 -5.83 15.01
CA ILE A 10 -4.86 -7.05 14.22
C ILE A 10 -4.08 -6.71 12.93
N TYR A 11 -4.42 -5.58 12.30
CA TYR A 11 -3.76 -5.14 11.07
C TYR A 11 -2.24 -4.94 11.25
N ASP A 12 -1.83 -4.33 12.35
CA ASP A 12 -0.42 -4.03 12.64
C ASP A 12 0.37 -5.21 13.24
N LEU A 13 -0.22 -6.39 13.45
CA LEU A 13 0.44 -7.54 14.12
C LEU A 13 1.74 -7.99 13.43
N PHE A 14 1.87 -7.73 12.13
CA PHE A 14 3.05 -8.10 11.34
C PHE A 14 4.02 -6.92 11.16
N ASP A 15 3.79 -5.79 11.81
CA ASP A 15 4.75 -4.69 11.85
C ASP A 15 5.90 -5.05 12.80
N SER A 16 7.10 -4.62 12.42
CA SER A 16 8.30 -4.90 13.21
C SER A 16 9.40 -3.88 12.88
N PRO A 17 10.38 -3.66 13.78
CA PRO A 17 11.54 -2.82 13.48
C PRO A 17 12.31 -3.26 12.23
N LYS A 18 12.34 -4.58 11.95
CA LYS A 18 12.95 -5.10 10.73
C LYS A 18 12.19 -4.65 9.48
N LYS A 19 10.87 -4.69 9.50
CA LYS A 19 10.02 -4.20 8.40
C LYS A 19 10.19 -2.70 8.19
N ASP A 20 10.24 -1.92 9.28
CA ASP A 20 10.50 -0.48 9.22
C ASP A 20 11.86 -0.18 8.55
N ALA A 21 12.92 -0.88 8.95
CA ALA A 21 14.25 -0.72 8.34
C ALA A 21 14.27 -1.12 6.85
N GLN A 22 13.56 -2.18 6.47
CA GLN A 22 13.42 -2.58 5.06
C GLN A 22 12.65 -1.52 4.25
N THR A 23 11.59 -0.96 4.83
CA THR A 23 10.79 0.09 4.19
C THR A 23 11.62 1.37 4.03
N LEU A 24 12.41 1.75 5.03
CA LEU A 24 13.32 2.90 4.92
C LEU A 24 14.34 2.69 3.79
N SER A 25 14.97 1.51 3.73
CA SER A 25 15.92 1.17 2.65
C SER A 25 15.24 1.18 1.28
N HIS A 26 14.00 0.72 1.19
CA HIS A 26 13.19 0.80 -0.04
C HIS A 26 13.06 2.26 -0.51
N TRP A 27 12.65 3.18 0.38
CA TRP A 27 12.50 4.60 0.03
C TRP A 27 13.82 5.26 -0.35
N GLN A 28 14.92 4.95 0.33
CA GLN A 28 16.24 5.41 -0.05
C GLN A 28 16.60 5.01 -1.48
N THR A 29 16.26 3.79 -1.88
CA THR A 29 16.54 3.27 -3.23
C THR A 29 15.57 3.83 -4.28
N VAL A 30 14.29 4.02 -3.93
CA VAL A 30 13.28 4.58 -4.85
C VAL A 30 13.62 6.02 -5.22
N PHE A 31 14.05 6.83 -4.26
CA PHE A 31 14.35 8.25 -4.46
C PHE A 31 15.85 8.56 -4.58
N ASP A 32 16.69 7.54 -4.82
CA ASP A 32 18.12 7.74 -5.06
C ASP A 32 18.35 8.60 -6.32
N GLY A 33 19.14 9.66 -6.18
CA GLY A 33 19.41 10.63 -7.24
C GLY A 33 18.26 11.60 -7.58
N ARG A 34 17.07 11.42 -7.00
CA ARG A 34 15.89 12.31 -7.18
C ARG A 34 15.18 12.55 -5.86
N PRO A 35 15.79 13.29 -4.91
CA PRO A 35 15.19 13.51 -3.60
C PRO A 35 13.89 14.31 -3.70
N ILE A 36 12.91 13.92 -2.91
CA ILE A 36 11.62 14.59 -2.75
C ILE A 36 11.59 15.33 -1.40
N ARG A 37 10.80 16.39 -1.31
CA ARG A 37 10.64 17.20 -0.08
C ARG A 37 9.27 17.00 0.56
N SER A 38 8.28 16.61 -0.24
CA SER A 38 6.91 16.39 0.19
C SER A 38 6.31 15.14 -0.45
N ALA A 39 5.55 14.39 0.33
CA ALA A 39 4.83 13.20 -0.16
C ALA A 39 3.41 13.15 0.41
N LEU A 40 2.44 12.86 -0.46
CA LEU A 40 1.07 12.54 -0.09
C LEU A 40 0.80 11.07 -0.38
N ASP A 41 0.47 10.30 0.66
CA ASP A 41 -0.06 8.93 0.50
C ASP A 41 -1.58 8.96 0.59
N VAL A 42 -2.26 8.63 -0.51
CA VAL A 42 -3.71 8.72 -0.63
C VAL A 42 -4.45 7.49 -0.06
N SER A 43 -3.70 6.55 0.49
CA SER A 43 -4.21 5.32 1.10
C SER A 43 -3.30 4.87 2.25
N ILE A 44 -2.97 5.82 3.13
CA ILE A 44 -1.88 5.69 4.10
C ILE A 44 -2.09 4.59 5.15
N GLY A 45 -3.33 4.16 5.39
CA GLY A 45 -3.64 3.17 6.40
C GLY A 45 -3.12 3.57 7.78
N THR A 46 -2.40 2.66 8.44
CA THR A 46 -1.73 2.92 9.73
C THR A 46 -0.35 3.57 9.57
N GLY A 47 0.06 3.93 8.35
CA GLY A 47 1.32 4.59 8.05
C GLY A 47 2.55 3.68 8.04
N SER A 48 2.38 2.35 8.11
CA SER A 48 3.50 1.41 8.21
C SER A 48 4.48 1.50 7.04
N LEU A 49 4.00 1.82 5.84
CA LEU A 49 4.85 1.99 4.66
C LEU A 49 5.38 3.42 4.51
N THR A 50 4.60 4.43 4.93
CA THR A 50 4.88 5.84 4.62
C THR A 50 5.65 6.57 5.72
N LEU A 51 5.37 6.27 7.01
CA LEU A 51 6.05 6.94 8.12
C LEU A 51 7.59 6.83 8.07
N PRO A 52 8.22 5.70 7.67
CA PRO A 52 9.67 5.63 7.54
C PRO A 52 10.27 6.67 6.59
N LEU A 53 9.51 7.15 5.58
CA LEU A 53 9.95 8.18 4.65
C LEU A 53 10.23 9.52 5.37
N GLY A 54 9.53 9.81 6.47
CA GLY A 54 9.78 10.98 7.30
C GLY A 54 11.19 11.05 7.90
N GLN A 55 11.87 9.91 8.09
CA GLN A 55 13.25 9.84 8.56
C GLN A 55 14.25 10.36 7.50
N LEU A 56 13.84 10.50 6.26
CA LEU A 56 14.62 11.08 5.16
C LEU A 56 14.41 12.60 5.03
N GLY A 57 13.69 13.22 5.98
CA GLY A 57 13.41 14.67 5.97
C GLY A 57 12.26 15.07 5.06
N VAL A 58 11.45 14.11 4.58
CA VAL A 58 10.29 14.38 3.74
C VAL A 58 9.11 14.84 4.58
N SER A 59 8.46 15.94 4.20
CA SER A 59 7.20 16.38 4.78
C SER A 59 6.06 15.44 4.37
N LEU A 60 5.40 14.81 5.35
CA LEU A 60 4.41 13.77 5.11
C LEU A 60 2.98 14.30 5.19
N TYR A 61 2.20 13.86 4.22
CA TYR A 61 0.75 14.05 4.15
C TYR A 61 0.11 12.70 3.87
N GLY A 62 -1.08 12.49 4.39
CA GLY A 62 -1.76 11.22 4.16
C GLY A 62 -3.27 11.36 4.18
N SER A 63 -3.94 10.51 3.42
CA SER A 63 -5.37 10.31 3.52
C SER A 63 -5.72 8.82 3.54
N ASP A 64 -6.86 8.54 4.12
CA ASP A 64 -7.47 7.21 4.13
C ASP A 64 -8.97 7.35 4.30
N LEU A 65 -9.72 6.38 3.82
CA LEU A 65 -11.18 6.33 4.00
C LEU A 65 -11.55 5.99 5.44
N SER A 66 -10.70 5.20 6.14
CA SER A 66 -10.91 4.73 7.50
C SER A 66 -10.36 5.70 8.54
N SER A 67 -11.26 6.29 9.33
CA SER A 67 -10.87 7.13 10.48
C SER A 67 -10.07 6.35 11.54
N SER A 68 -10.34 5.05 11.70
CA SER A 68 -9.61 4.17 12.62
C SER A 68 -8.15 4.01 12.21
N MET A 69 -7.91 3.84 10.90
CA MET A 69 -6.57 3.78 10.34
C MET A 69 -5.81 5.09 10.56
N LEU A 70 -6.45 6.23 10.27
CA LEU A 70 -5.84 7.54 10.47
C LEU A 70 -5.51 7.82 11.94
N ALA A 71 -6.39 7.45 12.87
CA ALA A 71 -6.13 7.58 14.31
C ALA A 71 -4.92 6.73 14.73
N ARG A 72 -4.81 5.51 14.19
CA ARG A 72 -3.65 4.64 14.43
C ARG A 72 -2.37 5.19 13.81
N CYS A 73 -2.44 5.73 12.58
CA CYS A 73 -1.33 6.39 11.91
C CYS A 73 -0.82 7.59 12.73
N ARG A 74 -1.72 8.45 13.21
CA ARG A 74 -1.38 9.58 14.06
C ARG A 74 -0.62 9.13 15.31
N LYS A 75 -1.15 8.13 16.01
CA LYS A 75 -0.49 7.58 17.19
C LYS A 75 0.92 7.08 16.89
N LYS A 76 1.11 6.33 15.80
CA LYS A 76 2.44 5.82 15.39
C LYS A 76 3.39 6.95 14.98
N ALA A 77 2.89 8.01 14.35
CA ALA A 77 3.67 9.20 14.00
C ALA A 77 4.14 9.94 15.26
N ASP A 78 3.25 10.17 16.22
CA ASP A 78 3.56 10.83 17.49
C ASP A 78 4.59 10.02 18.30
N GLU A 79 4.44 8.69 18.39
CA GLU A 79 5.39 7.79 19.04
C GLU A 79 6.80 7.83 18.41
N ARG A 80 6.89 8.18 17.12
CA ARG A 80 8.16 8.29 16.36
C ARG A 80 8.68 9.72 16.23
N GLY A 81 7.96 10.71 16.75
CA GLY A 81 8.29 12.13 16.59
C GLY A 81 8.20 12.63 15.15
N ILE A 82 7.35 12.01 14.32
CA ILE A 82 7.16 12.35 12.91
C ILE A 82 5.94 13.25 12.78
N ALA A 83 6.15 14.47 12.24
CA ALA A 83 5.04 15.35 11.88
C ALA A 83 4.35 14.85 10.59
N ILE A 84 3.02 14.80 10.61
CA ILE A 84 2.21 14.39 9.44
C ILE A 84 0.87 15.12 9.44
N ASP A 85 0.40 15.56 8.27
CA ASP A 85 -0.97 16.07 8.05
C ASP A 85 -1.85 14.92 7.53
N LEU A 86 -2.91 14.58 8.27
CA LEU A 86 -3.81 13.48 7.95
C LEU A 86 -5.22 13.99 7.70
N ARG A 87 -5.83 13.54 6.60
CA ARG A 87 -7.20 13.90 6.20
C ARG A 87 -8.02 12.64 5.89
N GLN A 88 -9.25 12.57 6.35
CA GLN A 88 -10.15 11.51 5.93
C GLN A 88 -10.72 11.87 4.57
N SER A 89 -10.37 11.09 3.55
CA SER A 89 -10.91 11.27 2.19
C SER A 89 -10.86 9.97 1.40
N ASP A 90 -11.75 9.90 0.41
CA ASP A 90 -11.67 8.90 -0.64
C ASP A 90 -10.67 9.36 -1.71
N PHE A 91 -9.81 8.50 -2.20
CA PHE A 91 -8.84 8.86 -3.24
C PHE A 91 -9.51 9.15 -4.60
N ARG A 92 -10.83 8.94 -4.73
CA ARG A 92 -11.63 9.38 -5.87
C ARG A 92 -12.02 10.87 -5.81
N ASP A 93 -11.76 11.56 -4.68
CA ASP A 93 -12.12 12.96 -4.45
C ASP A 93 -11.02 13.73 -3.69
N LEU A 94 -9.76 13.59 -4.12
CA LEU A 94 -8.61 14.18 -3.43
C LEU A 94 -8.55 15.70 -3.54
N THR A 95 -8.92 16.25 -4.71
CA THR A 95 -8.80 17.68 -5.00
C THR A 95 -9.77 18.53 -4.18
N SER A 96 -10.84 17.95 -3.63
CA SER A 96 -11.72 18.60 -2.66
C SER A 96 -11.10 18.71 -1.26
N HIS A 97 -10.08 17.94 -0.98
CA HIS A 97 -9.46 17.83 0.35
C HIS A 97 -8.05 18.44 0.42
N PHE A 98 -7.35 18.55 -0.72
CA PHE A 98 -6.00 19.08 -0.78
C PHE A 98 -5.95 20.24 -1.78
N ASP A 99 -5.46 21.40 -1.33
CA ASP A 99 -5.36 22.66 -2.07
C ASP A 99 -3.90 22.98 -2.49
N ARG A 100 -3.02 21.98 -2.45
CA ARG A 100 -1.61 22.10 -2.79
C ARG A 100 -1.11 20.89 -3.57
N SER A 101 0.02 21.04 -4.24
CA SER A 101 0.71 19.96 -4.92
C SER A 101 1.90 19.42 -4.11
N PHE A 102 2.39 18.24 -4.49
CA PHE A 102 3.43 17.48 -3.79
C PHE A 102 4.51 16.99 -4.78
N ASP A 103 5.74 16.84 -4.31
CA ASP A 103 6.82 16.23 -5.11
C ASP A 103 6.50 14.77 -5.46
N CYS A 104 5.81 14.06 -4.56
CA CYS A 104 5.34 12.69 -4.80
C CYS A 104 3.90 12.51 -4.30
N VAL A 105 3.03 11.95 -5.12
CA VAL A 105 1.73 11.43 -4.70
C VAL A 105 1.75 9.92 -4.87
N MET A 106 1.36 9.19 -3.82
CA MET A 106 1.50 7.74 -3.79
C MET A 106 0.23 7.05 -3.32
N SER A 107 0.02 5.82 -3.77
CA SER A 107 -0.95 4.89 -3.21
C SER A 107 -0.22 3.63 -2.80
N THR A 108 -0.15 3.37 -1.48
CA THR A 108 0.60 2.24 -0.93
C THR A 108 -0.31 1.10 -0.49
N GLY A 109 0.28 -0.08 -0.28
CA GLY A 109 -0.42 -1.23 0.30
C GLY A 109 -1.43 -1.91 -0.61
N ASN A 110 -1.28 -1.85 -1.94
CA ASN A 110 -2.22 -2.46 -2.90
C ASN A 110 -3.60 -1.78 -2.96
N SER A 111 -3.73 -0.55 -2.50
CA SER A 111 -5.03 0.10 -2.30
C SER A 111 -5.76 0.43 -3.60
N LEU A 112 -5.05 0.61 -4.73
CA LEU A 112 -5.66 0.81 -6.03
C LEU A 112 -6.62 -0.33 -6.45
N ALA A 113 -6.42 -1.53 -5.91
CA ALA A 113 -7.27 -2.67 -6.20
C ALA A 113 -8.65 -2.65 -5.50
N TYR A 114 -8.94 -1.63 -4.67
CA TYR A 114 -10.26 -1.43 -4.08
C TYR A 114 -11.26 -0.75 -5.02
N VAL A 115 -10.81 -0.15 -6.10
CA VAL A 115 -11.69 0.41 -7.14
C VAL A 115 -11.69 -0.48 -8.38
N THR A 116 -12.77 -0.41 -9.14
CA THR A 116 -12.86 -1.11 -10.43
C THR A 116 -11.89 -0.53 -11.45
N ASN A 117 -11.53 -1.33 -12.46
CA ASN A 117 -10.64 -0.88 -13.52
C ASN A 117 -11.19 0.33 -14.31
N ASN A 118 -12.51 0.53 -14.32
CA ASN A 118 -13.15 1.68 -14.94
C ASN A 118 -12.93 2.97 -14.13
N GLU A 119 -12.81 2.87 -12.81
CA GLU A 119 -12.61 4.00 -11.90
C GLU A 119 -11.14 4.43 -11.81
N ILE A 120 -10.19 3.54 -12.14
CA ILE A 120 -8.74 3.81 -12.02
C ILE A 120 -8.35 5.11 -12.74
N THR A 121 -8.90 5.38 -13.92
CA THR A 121 -8.58 6.61 -14.66
C THR A 121 -8.90 7.86 -13.82
N GLY A 122 -10.11 7.93 -13.25
CA GLY A 122 -10.49 9.06 -12.41
C GLY A 122 -9.63 9.18 -11.14
N VAL A 123 -9.25 8.06 -10.52
CA VAL A 123 -8.33 8.07 -9.37
C VAL A 123 -6.96 8.62 -9.77
N LEU A 124 -6.41 8.17 -10.90
CA LEU A 124 -5.11 8.68 -11.38
C LEU A 124 -5.17 10.17 -11.75
N GLU A 125 -6.28 10.66 -12.31
CA GLU A 125 -6.51 12.08 -12.60
C GLU A 125 -6.55 12.91 -11.29
N GLN A 126 -7.21 12.41 -10.25
CA GLN A 126 -7.21 13.06 -8.93
C GLN A 126 -5.79 13.13 -8.33
N MET A 127 -5.03 12.04 -8.43
CA MET A 127 -3.65 12.01 -7.96
C MET A 127 -2.75 12.92 -8.79
N ASP A 128 -2.88 12.90 -10.13
CA ASP A 128 -2.10 13.72 -11.07
C ASP A 128 -2.28 15.22 -10.82
N ALA A 129 -3.52 15.65 -10.51
CA ALA A 129 -3.81 17.05 -10.21
C ALA A 129 -3.05 17.59 -8.98
N LEU A 130 -2.59 16.68 -8.10
CA LEU A 130 -1.84 17.01 -6.89
C LEU A 130 -0.32 16.79 -7.04
N VAL A 131 0.18 16.37 -8.20
CA VAL A 131 1.62 16.22 -8.47
C VAL A 131 2.18 17.52 -9.04
N GLU A 132 3.26 18.03 -8.43
CA GLU A 132 3.98 19.19 -8.95
C GLU A 132 4.61 18.90 -10.33
N PRO A 133 4.81 19.92 -11.20
CA PRO A 133 5.62 19.75 -12.39
C PRO A 133 7.02 19.19 -12.05
N GLY A 134 7.41 18.10 -12.71
CA GLY A 134 8.65 17.38 -12.40
C GLY A 134 8.59 16.45 -11.19
N GLY A 135 7.43 16.35 -10.53
CA GLY A 135 7.16 15.40 -9.45
C GLY A 135 6.89 13.99 -9.97
N CYS A 136 6.38 13.11 -9.11
CA CYS A 136 6.14 11.72 -9.47
C CYS A 136 4.88 11.12 -8.84
N LEU A 137 4.38 10.07 -9.48
CA LEU A 137 3.43 9.12 -8.91
C LEU A 137 4.16 7.84 -8.49
N TYR A 138 3.76 7.28 -7.36
CA TYR A 138 4.25 6.00 -6.87
C TYR A 138 3.09 5.09 -6.48
N PHE A 139 3.22 3.81 -6.82
CA PHE A 139 2.28 2.75 -6.44
C PHE A 139 3.04 1.51 -6.00
N ASP A 140 2.56 0.79 -4.99
CA ASP A 140 2.93 -0.59 -4.77
C ASP A 140 1.69 -1.49 -4.83
N LEU A 141 1.82 -2.60 -5.51
CA LEU A 141 0.73 -3.49 -5.87
C LEU A 141 1.12 -4.96 -5.77
N ARG A 142 0.15 -5.79 -5.43
CA ARG A 142 0.27 -7.23 -5.73
C ARG A 142 0.38 -7.44 -7.22
N ASN A 143 1.13 -8.47 -7.61
CA ASN A 143 1.19 -8.87 -9.01
C ASN A 143 -0.12 -9.58 -9.40
N TRP A 144 -1.12 -8.78 -9.76
CA TRP A 144 -2.45 -9.26 -10.09
C TRP A 144 -2.46 -10.13 -11.35
N ASP A 145 -1.63 -9.83 -12.35
CA ASP A 145 -1.51 -10.65 -13.57
C ASP A 145 -1.07 -12.08 -13.22
N ARG A 146 -0.11 -12.22 -12.30
CA ARG A 146 0.35 -13.51 -11.79
C ARG A 146 -0.73 -14.21 -10.97
N ILE A 147 -1.40 -13.49 -10.06
CA ILE A 147 -2.46 -14.05 -9.21
C ILE A 147 -3.60 -14.62 -10.05
N VAL A 148 -4.07 -13.85 -11.03
CA VAL A 148 -5.15 -14.24 -11.94
C VAL A 148 -4.71 -15.38 -12.86
N GLY A 149 -3.51 -15.27 -13.46
CA GLY A 149 -2.98 -16.29 -14.39
C GLY A 149 -2.76 -17.64 -13.72
N GLN A 150 -2.29 -17.66 -12.47
CA GLN A 150 -2.07 -18.88 -11.70
C GLN A 150 -3.33 -19.38 -10.97
N LYS A 151 -4.41 -18.60 -10.95
CA LYS A 151 -5.61 -18.87 -10.13
C LYS A 151 -5.25 -19.19 -8.69
N LYS A 152 -4.27 -18.43 -8.14
CA LYS A 152 -3.75 -18.65 -6.81
C LYS A 152 -4.89 -18.53 -5.79
N ARG A 153 -5.01 -19.54 -4.92
CA ARG A 153 -6.12 -19.62 -3.97
C ARG A 153 -5.68 -19.46 -2.51
N PHE A 154 -4.48 -19.86 -2.18
CA PHE A 154 -4.00 -19.85 -0.80
C PHE A 154 -2.73 -19.02 -0.67
N TYR A 155 -2.67 -18.23 0.39
CA TYR A 155 -1.47 -17.48 0.75
C TYR A 155 -1.28 -17.56 2.26
N CYS A 156 -0.11 -18.05 2.69
CA CYS A 156 0.24 -18.17 4.10
C CYS A 156 1.40 -17.23 4.42
N TYR A 157 1.25 -16.48 5.51
CA TYR A 157 2.30 -15.63 6.05
C TYR A 157 3.14 -16.40 7.07
N ASN A 158 4.39 -15.98 7.25
CA ASN A 158 5.16 -16.42 8.40
C ASN A 158 4.47 -15.93 9.68
N PRO A 159 4.47 -16.72 10.77
CA PRO A 159 3.82 -16.33 12.00
C PRO A 159 4.48 -15.09 12.63
N ALA A 160 3.67 -14.25 13.25
CA ALA A 160 4.13 -13.20 14.15
C ALA A 160 4.12 -13.72 15.60
N PHE A 161 5.04 -13.20 16.43
CA PHE A 161 5.10 -13.51 17.86
C PHE A 161 4.82 -12.26 18.66
N LEU A 162 3.86 -12.34 19.57
CA LEU A 162 3.51 -11.25 20.47
C LEU A 162 4.50 -11.17 21.65
N PRO A 163 4.62 -10.02 22.34
CA PRO A 163 5.51 -9.87 23.50
C PRO A 163 5.27 -10.88 24.64
N ASN A 164 4.06 -11.40 24.77
CA ASN A 164 3.69 -12.41 25.76
C ASN A 164 4.01 -13.84 25.32
N GLY A 165 4.61 -14.03 24.14
CA GLY A 165 4.98 -15.32 23.58
C GLY A 165 3.88 -16.02 22.76
N ASP A 166 2.68 -15.44 22.67
CA ASP A 166 1.62 -15.98 21.82
C ASP A 166 2.04 -15.89 20.34
N ARG A 167 1.62 -16.87 19.55
CA ARG A 167 1.86 -16.90 18.10
C ARG A 167 0.59 -16.53 17.35
N VAL A 168 0.74 -15.68 16.33
CA VAL A 168 -0.34 -15.32 15.43
C VAL A 168 -0.03 -15.80 14.02
N ASN A 169 -0.92 -16.59 13.44
CA ASN A 169 -0.82 -17.02 12.05
C ASN A 169 -1.86 -16.27 11.22
N LEU A 170 -1.48 -15.92 9.99
CA LEU A 170 -2.38 -15.39 8.97
C LEU A 170 -2.34 -16.30 7.75
N MET A 171 -3.51 -16.80 7.38
CA MET A 171 -3.77 -17.46 6.11
C MET A 171 -4.81 -16.66 5.34
N GLN A 172 -4.61 -16.51 4.05
CA GLN A 172 -5.61 -15.93 3.15
C GLN A 172 -6.13 -17.01 2.20
N VAL A 173 -7.44 -17.02 2.01
CA VAL A 173 -8.12 -17.85 1.00
C VAL A 173 -8.74 -16.90 -0.02
N TRP A 174 -8.35 -17.04 -1.28
CA TRP A 174 -8.75 -16.14 -2.35
C TRP A 174 -9.78 -16.81 -3.25
N ASP A 175 -10.98 -16.26 -3.30
CA ASP A 175 -12.08 -16.74 -4.13
C ASP A 175 -12.20 -15.87 -5.37
N HIS A 176 -11.86 -16.46 -6.53
CA HIS A 176 -11.95 -15.80 -7.83
C HIS A 176 -13.42 -15.84 -8.30
N LEU A 177 -14.03 -14.67 -8.47
CA LEU A 177 -15.41 -14.54 -8.87
C LEU A 177 -15.56 -14.49 -10.40
N SER A 178 -16.79 -14.72 -10.89
CA SER A 178 -17.08 -14.76 -12.33
C SER A 178 -16.98 -13.39 -13.02
N ASP A 179 -17.08 -12.30 -12.26
CA ASP A 179 -16.90 -10.92 -12.75
C ASP A 179 -15.44 -10.47 -12.81
N GLY A 180 -14.51 -11.37 -12.45
CA GLY A 180 -13.06 -11.11 -12.42
C GLY A 180 -12.55 -10.49 -11.11
N SER A 181 -13.43 -10.14 -10.18
CA SER A 181 -13.02 -9.70 -8.84
C SER A 181 -12.54 -10.89 -7.99
N ILE A 182 -11.83 -10.59 -6.90
CA ILE A 182 -11.31 -11.62 -5.99
C ILE A 182 -11.65 -11.23 -4.56
N VAL A 183 -12.27 -12.16 -3.84
CA VAL A 183 -12.53 -12.02 -2.40
C VAL A 183 -11.40 -12.67 -1.62
N PHE A 184 -10.76 -11.89 -0.77
CA PHE A 184 -9.74 -12.38 0.17
C PHE A 184 -10.39 -12.64 1.52
N ASN A 185 -10.47 -13.89 1.91
CA ASN A 185 -10.81 -14.30 3.26
C ASN A 185 -9.52 -14.35 4.08
N LEU A 186 -9.38 -13.43 5.03
CA LEU A 186 -8.24 -13.36 5.96
C LEU A 186 -8.60 -14.14 7.21
N VAL A 187 -7.85 -15.19 7.50
CA VAL A 187 -8.06 -16.05 8.67
C VAL A 187 -6.87 -15.91 9.61
N TYR A 188 -7.11 -15.28 10.75
CA TYR A 188 -6.13 -15.17 11.82
C TYR A 188 -6.39 -16.24 12.87
N THR A 189 -5.31 -16.88 13.34
CA THR A 189 -5.37 -17.77 14.51
C THR A 189 -4.37 -17.32 15.54
N PHE A 190 -4.78 -17.31 16.80
CA PHE A 190 -3.95 -16.95 17.95
C PHE A 190 -3.69 -18.21 18.76
N GLU A 191 -2.41 -18.49 19.02
CA GLU A 191 -1.98 -19.73 19.68
C GLU A 191 -1.17 -19.42 20.92
N ARG A 192 -1.45 -20.19 21.97
CA ARG A 192 -0.70 -20.27 23.23
C ARG A 192 -0.45 -21.73 23.55
N ASP A 193 0.74 -22.07 23.96
CA ASP A 193 1.15 -23.46 24.31
C ASP A 193 0.77 -24.48 23.20
N ASN A 194 0.99 -24.10 21.93
CA ASN A 194 0.64 -24.86 20.73
C ASN A 194 -0.85 -25.19 20.58
N LYS A 195 -1.74 -24.42 21.21
CA LYS A 195 -3.20 -24.55 21.08
C LYS A 195 -3.80 -23.25 20.55
N ILE A 196 -4.66 -23.35 19.55
CA ILE A 196 -5.44 -22.22 19.07
C ILE A 196 -6.50 -21.90 20.12
N PHE A 197 -6.49 -20.66 20.66
CA PHE A 197 -7.47 -20.19 21.63
C PHE A 197 -8.43 -19.14 21.06
N GLN A 198 -8.04 -18.47 19.95
CA GLN A 198 -8.86 -17.45 19.31
C GLN A 198 -8.70 -17.53 17.78
N LYS A 199 -9.76 -17.19 17.07
CA LYS A 199 -9.81 -17.05 15.62
C LYS A 199 -10.53 -15.78 15.25
N GLU A 200 -10.00 -15.06 14.23
CA GLU A 200 -10.66 -13.90 13.63
C GLU A 200 -10.73 -14.11 12.12
N ARG A 201 -11.80 -13.61 11.51
CA ARG A 201 -11.99 -13.68 10.06
C ARG A 201 -12.46 -12.33 9.54
N PHE A 202 -11.81 -11.88 8.48
CA PHE A 202 -12.19 -10.69 7.73
C PHE A 202 -12.32 -11.04 6.26
N GLU A 203 -13.03 -10.19 5.52
CA GLU A 203 -13.26 -10.36 4.10
C GLU A 203 -13.00 -9.03 3.40
N GLU A 204 -12.14 -9.06 2.37
CA GLU A 204 -11.78 -7.90 1.57
C GLU A 204 -12.01 -8.23 0.10
N HIS A 205 -12.61 -7.27 -0.63
CA HIS A 205 -12.93 -7.42 -2.04
C HIS A 205 -11.95 -6.61 -2.88
N TYR A 206 -11.34 -7.28 -3.87
CA TYR A 206 -10.37 -6.65 -4.76
C TYR A 206 -10.77 -6.78 -6.22
N HIS A 207 -10.48 -5.73 -6.98
CA HIS A 207 -10.52 -5.74 -8.43
C HIS A 207 -9.08 -5.82 -8.94
N PRO A 208 -8.66 -6.97 -9.52
CA PRO A 208 -7.30 -7.10 -10.06
C PRO A 208 -6.96 -5.96 -11.02
N VAL A 209 -5.85 -5.28 -10.76
CA VAL A 209 -5.34 -4.18 -11.58
C VAL A 209 -4.28 -4.75 -12.52
N PRO A 210 -4.57 -4.94 -13.84
CA PRO A 210 -3.56 -5.38 -14.78
C PRO A 210 -2.41 -4.36 -14.85
N GLN A 211 -1.17 -4.84 -14.80
CA GLN A 211 -0.01 -3.95 -14.89
C GLN A 211 -0.07 -3.07 -16.14
N LYS A 212 -0.41 -3.68 -17.29
CA LYS A 212 -0.53 -2.97 -18.55
C LYS A 212 -1.53 -1.81 -18.48
N LEU A 213 -2.68 -2.00 -17.82
CA LEU A 213 -3.68 -0.95 -17.65
C LEU A 213 -3.10 0.26 -16.92
N LEU A 214 -2.40 0.02 -15.81
CA LEU A 214 -1.78 1.10 -15.03
C LEU A 214 -0.73 1.85 -15.86
N LEU A 215 0.18 1.14 -16.53
CA LEU A 215 1.25 1.74 -17.33
C LEU A 215 0.69 2.54 -18.53
N ASP A 216 -0.32 2.01 -19.23
CA ASP A 216 -0.99 2.69 -20.33
C ASP A 216 -1.63 4.00 -19.85
N LYS A 217 -2.30 3.98 -18.69
CA LYS A 217 -2.93 5.19 -18.13
C LYS A 217 -1.93 6.24 -17.71
N LEU A 218 -0.83 5.85 -17.07
CA LEU A 218 0.26 6.77 -16.73
C LEU A 218 0.87 7.41 -17.99
N THR A 219 1.06 6.62 -19.05
CA THR A 219 1.54 7.14 -20.34
C THR A 219 0.54 8.12 -20.96
N GLN A 220 -0.77 7.83 -20.92
CA GLN A 220 -1.82 8.73 -21.40
C GLN A 220 -1.89 10.05 -20.64
N LEU A 221 -1.58 10.05 -19.34
CA LEU A 221 -1.46 11.27 -18.51
C LEU A 221 -0.15 12.04 -18.74
N GLY A 222 0.73 11.54 -19.63
CA GLY A 222 1.99 12.21 -20.01
C GLY A 222 3.16 11.91 -19.08
N TYR A 223 3.05 10.92 -18.20
CA TYR A 223 4.16 10.48 -17.36
C TYR A 223 5.26 9.82 -18.20
N GLN A 224 6.50 10.08 -17.81
CA GLN A 224 7.72 9.61 -18.47
C GLN A 224 8.57 8.83 -17.47
N ASP A 225 9.65 8.18 -17.96
CA ASP A 225 10.56 7.41 -17.11
C ASP A 225 9.79 6.49 -16.13
N ILE A 226 8.82 5.73 -16.68
CA ILE A 226 7.99 4.82 -15.90
C ILE A 226 8.83 3.58 -15.57
N GLN A 227 9.10 3.39 -14.27
CA GLN A 227 9.94 2.30 -13.78
C GLN A 227 9.09 1.30 -13.01
N VAL A 228 9.26 0.01 -13.30
CA VAL A 228 8.66 -1.10 -12.56
C VAL A 228 9.77 -1.85 -11.85
N LYS A 229 9.64 -2.03 -10.54
CA LYS A 229 10.64 -2.69 -9.68
C LYS A 229 9.97 -3.66 -8.72
N ALA A 230 10.73 -4.62 -8.18
CA ALA A 230 10.24 -5.44 -7.06
C ALA A 230 9.86 -4.57 -5.86
N PHE A 231 8.88 -5.02 -5.06
CA PHE A 231 8.54 -4.37 -3.80
C PHE A 231 8.71 -5.35 -2.62
N PRO A 232 9.41 -4.99 -1.55
CA PRO A 232 10.33 -3.84 -1.49
C PRO A 232 11.47 -3.95 -2.52
N VAL A 233 12.01 -2.81 -2.95
CA VAL A 233 13.12 -2.83 -3.93
C VAL A 233 14.31 -3.59 -3.33
N GLN A 234 14.82 -4.55 -4.07
CA GLN A 234 15.96 -5.37 -3.71
C GLN A 234 17.07 -5.22 -4.75
N PHE A 235 18.31 -5.39 -4.31
CA PHE A 235 19.43 -5.47 -5.23
C PHE A 235 19.42 -6.82 -5.94
N GLY A 236 19.50 -6.81 -7.27
CA GLY A 236 19.55 -8.02 -8.09
C GLY A 236 18.62 -7.96 -9.29
N ALA A 237 18.56 -9.06 -10.04
CA ALA A 237 17.69 -9.17 -11.21
C ALA A 237 16.22 -9.16 -10.76
N PHE A 238 15.42 -8.28 -11.34
CA PHE A 238 13.98 -8.23 -11.16
C PHE A 238 13.31 -9.07 -12.25
N ASP A 239 12.51 -10.02 -11.82
CA ASP A 239 11.68 -10.85 -12.70
C ASP A 239 10.21 -10.68 -12.28
N ILE A 240 9.47 -9.94 -13.09
CA ILE A 240 8.06 -9.64 -12.82
C ILE A 240 7.19 -10.90 -12.79
N GLU A 241 7.51 -11.91 -13.59
CA GLU A 241 6.72 -13.15 -13.66
C GLU A 241 6.77 -13.94 -12.36
N ASN A 242 7.90 -13.84 -11.64
CA ASN A 242 8.13 -14.54 -10.38
C ASN A 242 7.95 -13.65 -9.14
N THR A 243 7.66 -12.37 -9.31
CA THR A 243 7.50 -11.41 -8.22
C THR A 243 6.08 -11.39 -7.70
N GLU A 244 5.90 -11.43 -6.37
CA GLU A 244 4.59 -11.37 -5.69
C GLU A 244 4.05 -9.93 -5.58
N TRP A 245 4.96 -8.97 -5.44
CA TRP A 245 4.67 -7.55 -5.30
C TRP A 245 5.63 -6.73 -6.13
N TYR A 246 5.14 -5.68 -6.75
CA TYR A 246 5.96 -4.72 -7.48
C TYR A 246 5.59 -3.29 -7.12
N CYS A 247 6.48 -2.36 -7.39
CA CYS A 247 6.17 -0.94 -7.36
C CYS A 247 6.36 -0.29 -8.72
N VAL A 248 5.62 0.78 -8.94
CA VAL A 248 5.70 1.63 -10.13
C VAL A 248 6.06 3.04 -9.68
N LEU A 249 7.09 3.61 -10.27
CA LEU A 249 7.47 5.02 -10.14
C LEU A 249 7.38 5.67 -11.51
N ALA A 250 6.60 6.73 -11.64
CA ALA A 250 6.40 7.44 -12.90
C ALA A 250 6.62 8.95 -12.68
N HIS A 251 7.42 9.59 -13.54
CA HIS A 251 7.77 11.00 -13.42
C HIS A 251 6.93 11.88 -14.34
N LYS A 252 6.39 12.98 -13.78
CA LYS A 252 5.68 14.02 -14.52
C LYS A 252 6.71 14.91 -15.24
N ALA A 253 6.43 15.29 -16.47
CA ALA A 253 7.27 16.27 -17.17
C ALA A 253 7.33 17.60 -16.39
N LYS A 254 8.44 18.34 -16.56
CA LYS A 254 8.62 19.69 -15.99
C LYS A 254 7.76 20.70 -16.68
#